data_6420e4ef4204644acdb15f54d8841b3f
#
_entry.id   6420e4ef4204644acdb15f54d8841b3f
#
_cell.length_a   1.000
_cell.length_b   1.000
_cell.length_c   1.000
_cell.angle_alpha   90.00
_cell.angle_beta   90.00
_cell.angle_gamma   90.00
#
_symmetry.space_group_name_H-M   'P 1'
#
loop_
_entity.id
_entity.type
_entity.pdbx_description
1 polymer ?
#
loop_
_entity_poly.entity_id
_entity_poly.type
_entity_poly.pdbx_seq_one_letter_code
_entity_poly.pdbx_strand_id
1 'polypeptide(L)'
;ESGTYHVTVTVTEKDVSPQALSKNITRAKTSVTASVTVFCVSEKETDIQRPGTVSHSKYQNKVYEWVPAPGQFIGETGIGGMSGNETTLESANAWAEQRLSEQNFVSLGGFGGYIIVGFDHSIAKTDNDYDFAIQGNAFNSSSGGSNEPGIVWVMQDINHNGLPDDEWYLSLI
;
A
#
# COMPACT_ATOMS: atom_id res chain seq x y z
N GLU A 1 -10.70 -18.77 18.19
CA GLU A 1 -11.61 -19.10 17.07
C GLU A 1 -11.33 -18.12 15.92
N SER A 2 -11.21 -18.62 14.70
CA SER A 2 -11.07 -17.77 13.52
C SER A 2 -12.39 -17.08 13.18
N GLY A 3 -12.33 -15.86 12.70
CA GLY A 3 -13.52 -15.12 12.32
C GLY A 3 -13.25 -13.66 11.99
N THR A 4 -14.28 -12.98 11.51
CA THR A 4 -14.24 -11.54 11.26
C THR A 4 -14.91 -10.82 12.42
N TYR A 5 -14.19 -9.88 13.03
CA TYR A 5 -14.67 -9.09 14.15
C TYR A 5 -14.73 -7.63 13.77
N HIS A 6 -15.85 -6.98 14.10
CA HIS A 6 -16.00 -5.53 13.96
C HIS A 6 -15.80 -4.87 15.31
N VAL A 7 -14.78 -4.06 15.43
CA VAL A 7 -14.50 -3.30 16.65
C VAL A 7 -14.87 -1.84 16.42
N THR A 8 -15.76 -1.33 17.25
CA THR A 8 -16.16 0.08 17.21
C THR A 8 -15.63 0.79 18.44
N VAL A 9 -14.86 1.84 18.22
CA VAL A 9 -14.35 2.71 19.28
C VAL A 9 -15.06 4.05 19.20
N THR A 10 -15.73 4.42 20.29
CA THR A 10 -16.36 5.74 20.42
C THR A 10 -15.60 6.56 21.44
N VAL A 11 -15.07 7.69 20.99
CA VAL A 11 -14.42 8.67 21.86
C VAL A 11 -15.39 9.83 22.09
N THR A 12 -15.74 10.07 23.33
CA THR A 12 -16.62 11.16 23.72
C THR A 12 -15.81 12.17 24.53
N GLU A 13 -15.99 13.44 24.21
CA GLU A 13 -15.34 14.54 24.97
C GLU A 13 -15.83 14.49 26.44
N LYS A 14 -14.88 14.46 27.37
CA LYS A 14 -15.19 14.46 28.80
C LYS A 14 -15.71 15.84 29.20
N ASP A 15 -16.78 15.89 29.95
CA ASP A 15 -17.33 17.13 30.51
C ASP A 15 -16.25 17.88 31.31
N VAL A 16 -15.92 19.06 30.89
CA VAL A 16 -15.07 19.99 31.69
C VAL A 16 -15.98 20.55 32.78
N SER A 17 -15.50 20.49 34.01
CA SER A 17 -16.25 20.95 35.19
C SER A 17 -16.75 22.39 35.02
N PRO A 18 -17.98 22.71 35.49
CA PRO A 18 -18.62 24.01 35.28
C PRO A 18 -17.88 25.22 35.84
N GLN A 19 -16.84 25.03 36.67
CA GLN A 19 -16.08 26.11 37.27
C GLN A 19 -15.10 26.82 36.33
N ALA A 20 -14.89 26.32 35.12
CA ALA A 20 -13.98 26.95 34.16
C ALA A 20 -14.68 27.85 33.13
N LEU A 21 -16.01 27.99 33.18
CA LEU A 21 -16.78 28.71 32.14
C LEU A 21 -17.57 29.91 32.77
N SER A 22 -16.93 31.06 32.85
CA SER A 22 -17.61 32.30 33.25
C SER A 22 -18.32 33.01 32.06
N LYS A 23 -18.65 32.34 31.00
CA LYS A 23 -19.47 32.83 29.87
C LYS A 23 -20.37 31.73 29.34
N ASN A 24 -21.65 32.06 29.09
CA ASN A 24 -22.67 31.19 28.52
C ASN A 24 -22.30 30.68 27.10
N ILE A 25 -21.36 29.75 27.02
CA ILE A 25 -21.03 29.03 25.80
C ILE A 25 -21.57 27.62 25.99
N THR A 26 -22.71 27.30 25.40
CA THR A 26 -23.20 25.94 25.29
C THR A 26 -22.32 25.21 24.26
N ARG A 27 -21.40 24.40 24.74
CA ARG A 27 -20.59 23.55 23.88
C ARG A 27 -21.36 22.26 23.58
N ALA A 28 -21.61 21.99 22.32
CA ALA A 28 -22.17 20.72 21.90
C ALA A 28 -21.15 19.60 22.21
N LYS A 29 -21.62 18.51 22.83
CA LYS A 29 -20.78 17.32 22.99
C LYS A 29 -20.48 16.73 21.63
N THR A 30 -19.21 16.58 21.32
CA THR A 30 -18.76 15.94 20.08
C THR A 30 -18.29 14.54 20.42
N SER A 31 -18.89 13.54 19.79
CA SER A 31 -18.40 12.16 19.81
C SER A 31 -17.87 11.79 18.44
N VAL A 32 -16.74 11.12 18.41
CA VAL A 32 -16.15 10.55 17.19
C VAL A 32 -16.18 9.04 17.35
N THR A 33 -16.72 8.37 16.36
CA THR A 33 -16.76 6.90 16.31
C THR A 33 -15.93 6.44 15.14
N ALA A 34 -14.98 5.55 15.40
CA ALA A 34 -14.22 4.84 14.38
C ALA A 34 -14.48 3.35 14.52
N SER A 35 -14.61 2.67 13.39
CA SER A 35 -14.75 1.22 13.34
C SER A 35 -13.59 0.60 12.59
N VAL A 36 -13.06 -0.49 13.10
CA VAL A 36 -12.04 -1.28 12.44
C VAL A 36 -12.56 -2.72 12.31
N THR A 37 -12.31 -3.33 11.18
CA THR A 37 -12.58 -4.76 10.98
C THR A 37 -11.32 -5.54 11.34
N VAL A 38 -11.42 -6.46 12.25
CA VAL A 38 -10.33 -7.34 12.67
C VAL A 38 -10.63 -8.74 12.14
N PHE A 39 -9.69 -9.27 11.37
CA PHE A 39 -9.73 -10.66 10.90
C PHE A 39 -8.88 -11.50 11.86
N CYS A 40 -9.49 -12.52 12.45
CA CYS A 40 -8.78 -13.51 13.24
C CYS A 40 -8.67 -14.80 12.44
N VAL A 41 -7.47 -15.24 12.20
CA VAL A 41 -7.18 -16.53 11.56
C VAL A 41 -6.83 -17.58 12.62
N SER A 42 -7.09 -18.84 12.30
CA SER A 42 -6.79 -19.95 13.19
C SER A 42 -5.29 -20.23 13.19
N GLU A 43 -4.69 -20.44 14.36
CA GLU A 43 -3.29 -20.89 14.48
C GLU A 43 -3.01 -22.26 13.80
N LYS A 44 -4.07 -22.94 13.35
CA LYS A 44 -3.97 -24.22 12.64
C LYS A 44 -3.89 -24.06 11.12
N GLU A 45 -4.08 -22.88 10.59
CA GLU A 45 -3.86 -22.59 9.17
C GLU A 45 -2.36 -22.52 8.90
N THR A 46 -1.78 -23.67 8.51
CA THR A 46 -0.36 -23.80 8.19
C THR A 46 -0.06 -23.54 6.72
N ASP A 47 -1.06 -23.34 5.89
CA ASP A 47 -0.89 -23.07 4.49
C ASP A 47 -0.78 -21.56 4.26
N ILE A 48 0.46 -21.09 4.18
CA ILE A 48 0.80 -19.68 3.93
C ILE A 48 0.85 -19.34 2.44
N GLN A 49 0.49 -20.27 1.58
CA GLN A 49 0.45 -20.06 0.13
C GLN A 49 -0.98 -19.76 -0.33
N ARG A 50 -1.09 -18.73 -1.14
CA ARG A 50 -2.32 -18.44 -1.90
C ARG A 50 -2.16 -19.00 -3.31
N PRO A 51 -2.82 -20.12 -3.63
CA PRO A 51 -2.72 -20.68 -4.98
C PRO A 51 -3.36 -19.72 -5.98
N GLY A 52 -2.76 -19.61 -7.16
CA GLY A 52 -3.37 -18.89 -8.26
C GLY A 52 -4.65 -19.57 -8.73
N THR A 53 -5.60 -18.78 -9.19
CA THR A 53 -6.79 -19.28 -9.88
C THR A 53 -6.51 -19.42 -11.38
N VAL A 54 -7.42 -20.01 -12.13
CA VAL A 54 -7.28 -20.14 -13.60
C VAL A 54 -7.13 -18.75 -14.29
N SER A 55 -7.61 -17.71 -13.66
CA SER A 55 -7.60 -16.33 -14.17
C SER A 55 -6.62 -15.40 -13.44
N HIS A 56 -5.68 -15.92 -12.65
CA HIS A 56 -4.70 -15.09 -11.97
C HIS A 56 -3.78 -14.35 -12.96
N SER A 57 -3.32 -13.17 -12.56
CA SER A 57 -2.39 -12.36 -13.33
C SER A 57 -0.95 -12.72 -12.98
N LYS A 58 -0.06 -12.79 -13.97
CA LYS A 58 1.39 -12.86 -13.72
C LYS A 58 1.99 -11.52 -13.29
N TYR A 59 1.22 -10.45 -13.36
CA TYR A 59 1.60 -9.11 -12.91
C TYR A 59 0.95 -8.81 -11.56
N GLN A 60 1.49 -7.83 -10.86
CA GLN A 60 0.81 -7.26 -9.70
C GLN A 60 -0.59 -6.79 -10.13
N ASN A 61 -1.56 -6.92 -9.24
CA ASN A 61 -2.94 -6.57 -9.52
C ASN A 61 -3.57 -5.67 -8.45
N LYS A 62 -2.77 -5.27 -7.46
CA LYS A 62 -3.20 -4.38 -6.38
C LYS A 62 -2.12 -3.36 -6.06
N VAL A 63 -2.52 -2.12 -5.84
CA VAL A 63 -1.71 -1.08 -5.19
C VAL A 63 -2.32 -0.77 -3.83
N TYR A 64 -1.58 -1.07 -2.78
CA TYR A 64 -1.98 -0.76 -1.40
C TYR A 64 -1.63 0.66 -1.01
N GLU A 65 -0.43 1.08 -1.39
CA GLU A 65 0.04 2.44 -1.16
C GLU A 65 0.94 2.89 -2.30
N TRP A 66 0.71 4.09 -2.79
CA TRP A 66 1.63 4.82 -3.64
C TRP A 66 1.86 6.19 -3.05
N VAL A 67 3.06 6.39 -2.51
CA VAL A 67 3.47 7.60 -1.80
C VAL A 67 4.75 8.13 -2.45
N PRO A 68 4.61 8.88 -3.55
CA PRO A 68 5.77 9.46 -4.22
C PRO A 68 6.37 10.60 -3.39
N ALA A 69 7.70 10.64 -3.29
CA ALA A 69 8.40 11.77 -2.69
C ALA A 69 8.62 12.88 -3.71
N PRO A 70 8.83 14.13 -3.27
CA PRO A 70 9.24 15.20 -4.17
C PRO A 70 10.49 14.85 -4.96
N GLY A 71 10.45 14.98 -6.27
CA GLY A 71 11.55 14.60 -7.14
C GLY A 71 11.20 14.69 -8.61
N GLN A 72 12.07 14.12 -9.44
CA GLN A 72 11.92 14.11 -10.88
C GLN A 72 10.63 13.37 -11.28
N PHE A 73 9.96 13.86 -12.31
CA PHE A 73 8.78 13.26 -12.96
C PHE A 73 7.50 13.19 -12.13
N ILE A 74 7.47 13.69 -10.89
CA ILE A 74 6.30 13.62 -10.02
C ILE A 74 5.08 14.36 -10.56
N GLY A 75 5.26 15.44 -11.29
CA GLY A 75 4.17 16.20 -11.92
C GLY A 75 3.95 15.88 -13.41
N GLU A 76 4.53 14.80 -13.92
CA GLU A 76 4.50 14.47 -15.34
C GLU A 76 3.73 13.18 -15.59
N THR A 77 2.43 13.30 -15.81
CA THR A 77 1.50 12.15 -15.97
C THR A 77 1.91 11.18 -17.08
N GLY A 78 2.52 11.67 -18.16
CA GLY A 78 2.96 10.84 -19.28
C GLY A 78 4.00 9.78 -18.91
N ILE A 79 4.79 10.04 -17.87
CA ILE A 79 5.86 9.17 -17.38
C ILE A 79 5.60 8.68 -15.94
N GLY A 80 4.37 8.74 -15.49
CA GLY A 80 3.95 8.12 -14.24
C GLY A 80 3.88 9.04 -13.03
N GLY A 81 3.99 10.35 -13.22
CA GLY A 81 3.76 11.34 -12.18
C GLY A 81 2.28 11.59 -11.92
N MET A 82 1.98 12.36 -10.87
CA MET A 82 0.62 12.72 -10.47
C MET A 82 -0.06 13.61 -11.50
N SER A 83 -1.36 13.45 -11.67
CA SER A 83 -2.14 14.31 -12.55
C SER A 83 -2.61 15.62 -11.88
N GLY A 84 -2.53 15.65 -10.53
CA GLY A 84 -3.10 16.73 -9.71
C GLY A 84 -4.55 16.49 -9.28
N ASN A 85 -5.15 15.38 -9.73
CA ASN A 85 -6.50 14.96 -9.33
C ASN A 85 -6.49 13.97 -8.14
N GLU A 86 -5.33 13.45 -7.80
CA GLU A 86 -5.12 12.48 -6.72
C GLU A 86 -5.07 13.23 -5.37
N THR A 87 -6.24 13.59 -4.85
CA THR A 87 -6.36 14.38 -3.62
C THR A 87 -6.44 13.55 -2.33
N THR A 88 -6.56 12.25 -2.46
CA THR A 88 -6.59 11.29 -1.36
C THR A 88 -5.65 10.12 -1.66
N LEU A 89 -5.21 9.42 -0.63
CA LEU A 89 -4.40 8.20 -0.79
C LEU A 89 -5.14 7.15 -1.65
N GLU A 90 -6.43 7.00 -1.44
CA GLU A 90 -7.26 6.08 -2.22
C GLU A 90 -7.26 6.44 -3.72
N SER A 91 -7.45 7.71 -4.07
CA SER A 91 -7.41 8.15 -5.48
C SER A 91 -6.02 8.02 -6.10
N ALA A 92 -4.97 8.24 -5.31
CA ALA A 92 -3.59 8.05 -5.75
C ALA A 92 -3.29 6.57 -6.02
N ASN A 93 -3.69 5.69 -5.10
CA ASN A 93 -3.54 4.24 -5.26
C ASN A 93 -4.29 3.72 -6.49
N ALA A 94 -5.54 4.16 -6.68
CA ALA A 94 -6.35 3.75 -7.83
C ALA A 94 -5.73 4.21 -9.16
N TRP A 95 -5.17 5.42 -9.21
CA TRP A 95 -4.47 5.92 -10.39
C TRP A 95 -3.21 5.09 -10.69
N ALA A 96 -2.41 4.81 -9.66
CA ALA A 96 -1.21 3.98 -9.81
C ALA A 96 -1.55 2.54 -10.23
N GLU A 97 -2.59 1.95 -9.64
CA GLU A 97 -3.09 0.61 -9.98
C GLU A 97 -3.53 0.54 -11.45
N GLN A 98 -4.28 1.54 -11.92
CA GLN A 98 -4.68 1.62 -13.33
C GLN A 98 -3.45 1.67 -14.25
N ARG A 99 -2.49 2.54 -13.98
CA ARG A 99 -1.27 2.67 -14.79
C ARG A 99 -0.48 1.37 -14.86
N LEU A 100 -0.29 0.72 -13.72
CA LEU A 100 0.45 -0.55 -13.66
C LEU A 100 -0.31 -1.69 -14.34
N SER A 101 -1.65 -1.69 -14.29
CA SER A 101 -2.46 -2.67 -15.03
C SER A 101 -2.32 -2.54 -16.54
N GLU A 102 -2.06 -1.33 -17.02
CA GLU A 102 -1.77 -1.01 -18.42
C GLU A 102 -0.28 -1.22 -18.78
N GLN A 103 0.51 -1.77 -17.87
CA GLN A 103 1.96 -1.97 -17.99
C GLN A 103 2.75 -0.66 -18.22
N ASN A 104 2.26 0.42 -17.63
CA ASN A 104 2.91 1.73 -17.62
C ASN A 104 3.68 1.93 -16.30
N PHE A 105 4.66 2.84 -16.33
CA PHE A 105 5.39 3.23 -15.12
C PHE A 105 4.57 4.13 -14.19
N VAL A 106 4.94 4.09 -12.91
CA VAL A 106 4.62 5.12 -11.92
C VAL A 106 5.91 5.70 -11.36
N SER A 107 5.91 6.99 -11.10
CA SER A 107 7.07 7.70 -10.57
C SER A 107 7.09 7.63 -9.05
N LEU A 108 8.20 7.24 -8.46
CA LEU A 108 8.37 7.29 -6.99
C LEU A 108 9.00 8.61 -6.53
N GLY A 109 9.56 9.39 -7.46
CA GLY A 109 10.23 10.65 -7.17
C GLY A 109 11.60 10.45 -6.56
N GLY A 110 11.89 11.20 -5.50
CA GLY A 110 13.18 11.16 -4.80
C GLY A 110 13.22 10.18 -3.64
N PHE A 111 14.18 10.39 -2.75
CA PHE A 111 14.34 9.56 -1.56
C PHE A 111 13.10 9.61 -0.66
N GLY A 112 12.68 8.43 -0.20
CA GLY A 112 11.51 8.24 0.65
C GLY A 112 10.21 7.97 -0.13
N GLY A 113 10.22 8.09 -1.47
CA GLY A 113 9.07 7.66 -2.27
C GLY A 113 9.01 6.14 -2.39
N TYR A 114 7.81 5.58 -2.28
CA TYR A 114 7.61 4.14 -2.32
C TYR A 114 6.25 3.75 -2.92
N ILE A 115 6.15 2.50 -3.27
CA ILE A 115 4.89 1.86 -3.65
C ILE A 115 4.83 0.48 -3.01
N ILE A 116 3.65 0.12 -2.51
CA ILE A 116 3.33 -1.23 -2.04
C ILE A 116 2.35 -1.86 -3.01
N VAL A 117 2.77 -2.95 -3.61
CA VAL A 117 1.97 -3.71 -4.58
C VAL A 117 1.73 -5.14 -4.08
N GLY A 118 0.65 -5.74 -4.53
CA GLY A 118 0.33 -7.12 -4.24
C GLY A 118 -0.04 -7.92 -5.49
N PHE A 119 -0.02 -9.23 -5.31
CA PHE A 119 -0.44 -10.21 -6.31
C PHE A 119 -1.68 -10.95 -5.81
N ASP A 120 -2.48 -11.46 -6.72
CA ASP A 120 -3.65 -12.27 -6.41
C ASP A 120 -3.31 -13.73 -6.03
N HIS A 121 -2.04 -14.06 -6.03
CA HIS A 121 -1.50 -15.37 -5.66
C HIS A 121 -0.09 -15.21 -5.05
N SER A 122 0.38 -16.24 -4.37
CA SER A 122 1.75 -16.28 -3.85
C SER A 122 2.74 -16.50 -4.99
N ILE A 123 3.85 -15.76 -4.98
CA ILE A 123 4.96 -15.98 -5.89
C ILE A 123 5.74 -17.19 -5.39
N ALA A 124 5.86 -18.21 -6.24
CA ALA A 124 6.60 -19.40 -5.90
C ALA A 124 8.12 -19.13 -5.94
N LYS A 125 8.82 -19.58 -4.89
CA LYS A 125 10.29 -19.58 -4.90
C LYS A 125 10.82 -20.64 -5.89
N THR A 126 11.76 -20.24 -6.73
CA THR A 126 12.47 -21.13 -7.64
C THR A 126 13.92 -21.32 -7.18
N ASP A 127 14.53 -22.47 -7.48
CA ASP A 127 15.89 -22.77 -7.04
C ASP A 127 16.97 -22.28 -8.01
N ASN A 128 16.61 -21.97 -9.25
CA ASN A 128 17.57 -21.74 -10.33
C ASN A 128 17.25 -20.53 -11.22
N ASP A 129 16.28 -19.70 -10.85
CA ASP A 129 15.86 -18.54 -11.63
C ASP A 129 15.35 -17.43 -10.72
N TYR A 130 15.03 -16.30 -11.30
CA TYR A 130 14.42 -15.19 -10.58
C TYR A 130 12.95 -15.48 -10.28
N ASP A 131 12.52 -15.20 -9.06
CA ASP A 131 11.14 -15.41 -8.63
C ASP A 131 10.20 -14.34 -9.16
N PHE A 132 10.71 -13.11 -9.37
CA PHE A 132 9.99 -11.99 -9.94
C PHE A 132 10.94 -10.99 -10.61
N ALA A 133 10.40 -10.09 -11.42
CA ALA A 133 11.15 -9.02 -12.05
C ALA A 133 10.46 -7.67 -11.86
N ILE A 134 11.25 -6.64 -11.65
CA ILE A 134 10.79 -5.25 -11.59
C ILE A 134 11.42 -4.50 -12.75
N GLN A 135 10.59 -3.95 -13.62
CA GLN A 135 11.06 -3.12 -14.71
C GLN A 135 11.16 -1.65 -14.25
N GLY A 136 12.38 -1.15 -14.15
CA GLY A 136 12.66 0.27 -13.96
C GLY A 136 12.78 1.01 -15.30
N ASN A 137 13.09 2.29 -15.22
CA ASN A 137 13.29 3.18 -16.37
C ASN A 137 14.76 3.29 -16.81
N ALA A 138 15.63 2.43 -16.32
CA ALA A 138 17.04 2.42 -16.71
C ALA A 138 17.20 2.22 -18.22
N PHE A 139 18.08 2.99 -18.83
CA PHE A 139 18.40 2.83 -20.23
C PHE A 139 19.91 3.02 -20.46
N ASN A 140 20.40 2.45 -21.53
CA ASN A 140 21.76 2.63 -22.01
C ASN A 140 21.74 2.94 -23.51
N SER A 141 22.49 3.95 -23.92
CA SER A 141 22.59 4.39 -25.30
C SER A 141 24.03 4.80 -25.64
N SER A 142 24.30 4.99 -26.93
CA SER A 142 25.62 5.48 -27.40
C SER A 142 25.97 6.88 -26.90
N SER A 143 25.00 7.66 -26.47
CA SER A 143 25.16 9.02 -25.93
C SER A 143 25.14 9.08 -24.39
N GLY A 144 25.05 7.97 -23.71
CA GLY A 144 24.99 7.86 -22.26
C GLY A 144 23.83 6.99 -21.81
N GLY A 145 23.71 6.81 -20.50
CA GLY A 145 22.66 6.02 -19.89
C GLY A 145 22.13 6.67 -18.61
N SER A 146 21.01 6.19 -18.12
CA SER A 146 20.45 6.53 -16.82
C SER A 146 20.17 5.25 -16.03
N ASN A 147 20.40 5.33 -14.73
CA ASN A 147 20.15 4.24 -13.81
C ASN A 147 19.61 4.80 -12.50
N GLU A 148 18.40 4.43 -12.15
CA GLU A 148 17.70 4.88 -10.95
C GLU A 148 17.40 3.67 -10.07
N PRO A 149 18.38 3.25 -9.24
CA PRO A 149 18.23 2.07 -8.41
C PRO A 149 17.20 2.30 -7.31
N GLY A 150 16.47 1.25 -6.99
CA GLY A 150 15.53 1.21 -5.86
C GLY A 150 15.91 0.11 -4.86
N ILE A 151 15.26 0.13 -3.72
CA ILE A 151 15.34 -0.92 -2.72
C ILE A 151 14.03 -1.70 -2.77
N VAL A 152 14.11 -3.02 -2.75
CA VAL A 152 12.94 -3.90 -2.79
C VAL A 152 12.79 -4.63 -1.48
N TRP A 153 11.59 -4.57 -0.95
CA TRP A 153 11.18 -5.33 0.21
C TRP A 153 10.09 -6.30 -0.21
N VAL A 154 10.09 -7.48 0.37
CA VAL A 154 9.08 -8.51 0.15
C VAL A 154 8.42 -8.88 1.46
N MET A 155 7.14 -9.21 1.40
CA MET A 155 6.36 -9.65 2.55
C MET A 155 5.52 -10.85 2.13
N GLN A 156 5.35 -11.78 3.03
CA GLN A 156 4.40 -12.86 2.89
C GLN A 156 3.21 -12.60 3.78
N ASP A 157 2.01 -12.71 3.24
CA ASP A 157 0.75 -12.60 3.97
C ASP A 157 0.54 -13.86 4.80
N ILE A 158 1.13 -13.89 5.99
CA ILE A 158 1.12 -15.07 6.89
C ILE A 158 -0.22 -15.22 7.59
N ASN A 159 -0.86 -14.08 7.88
CA ASN A 159 -2.15 -14.07 8.57
C ASN A 159 -3.34 -14.20 7.62
N HIS A 160 -3.13 -14.27 6.30
CA HIS A 160 -4.11 -14.46 5.23
C HIS A 160 -5.22 -13.38 5.18
N ASN A 161 -4.89 -12.16 5.62
CA ASN A 161 -5.86 -11.08 5.62
C ASN A 161 -5.87 -10.25 4.33
N GLY A 162 -4.90 -10.47 3.44
CA GLY A 162 -4.76 -9.77 2.16
C GLY A 162 -4.23 -8.34 2.29
N LEU A 163 -3.64 -8.01 3.45
CA LEU A 163 -3.09 -6.68 3.73
C LEU A 163 -1.55 -6.74 3.85
N PRO A 164 -0.86 -5.63 3.58
CA PRO A 164 0.61 -5.57 3.67
C PRO A 164 1.07 -5.22 5.11
N ASP A 165 0.59 -5.97 6.12
CA ASP A 165 0.79 -5.69 7.53
C ASP A 165 1.61 -6.74 8.30
N ASP A 166 2.14 -7.73 7.59
CA ASP A 166 3.10 -8.70 8.15
C ASP A 166 4.55 -8.21 8.07
N GLU A 167 5.52 -9.06 8.42
CA GLU A 167 6.92 -8.69 8.46
C GLU A 167 7.53 -8.55 7.07
N TRP A 168 8.26 -7.44 6.86
CA TRP A 168 8.93 -7.14 5.61
C TRP A 168 10.40 -7.54 5.63
N TYR A 169 10.86 -8.16 4.56
CA TYR A 169 12.22 -8.61 4.38
C TYR A 169 12.89 -7.89 3.21
N LEU A 170 14.12 -7.44 3.42
CA LEU A 170 14.92 -6.86 2.35
C LEU A 170 15.26 -7.92 1.31
N SER A 171 14.86 -7.69 0.08
CA SER A 171 15.28 -8.54 -1.04
C SER A 171 16.70 -8.16 -1.49
N LEU A 172 17.58 -9.14 -1.52
CA LEU A 172 18.89 -8.98 -2.14
C LEU A 172 18.74 -9.23 -3.64
N ILE A 173 18.74 -8.18 -4.42
CA ILE A 173 18.62 -8.21 -5.89
C ILE A 173 20.03 -8.29 -6.48
#